data_45f4d9149f110ab6c0ff2be8a157e4fe
#
_entry.id   45f4d9149f110ab6c0ff2be8a157e4fe
#
_cell.length_a   1.000
_cell.length_b   1.000
_cell.length_c   1.000
_cell.angle_alpha   90.00
_cell.angle_beta   90.00
_cell.angle_gamma   90.00
#
_symmetry.space_group_name_H-M   'P 1'
#
loop_
_entity.id
_entity.type
_entity.pdbx_description
1 polymer ?
#
loop_
_entity_poly.entity_id
_entity_poly.type
_entity_poly.pdbx_seq_one_letter_code
_entity_poly.pdbx_strand_id
1 'polypeptide(L)'
;LDTNNKVAVEEIAGAIGEFIWLEDESKMDAVTAISGSGPAYIFYFLNAFIESAIELGLSRSEAEKLCGKTLLGAAHLASDQLNDLQNLIASVASKGGTTEEGLKQLESNKLNETLLKASRAAYEKSKKIGSEFN
;
A
#
# COMPACT_ATOMS: atom_id res chain seq x y z
N LEU A 1 -22.63 19.17 2.61
CA LEU A 1 -21.92 20.43 2.84
C LEU A 1 -22.34 21.41 1.75
N ASP A 2 -22.60 22.67 2.13
CA ASP A 2 -22.77 23.75 1.15
C ASP A 2 -21.40 24.09 0.48
N THR A 3 -21.47 24.84 -0.62
CA THR A 3 -20.28 25.15 -1.43
C THR A 3 -19.18 25.87 -0.64
N ASN A 4 -19.56 26.81 0.27
CA ASN A 4 -18.59 27.57 1.04
C ASN A 4 -17.86 26.71 2.08
N ASN A 5 -18.60 25.84 2.76
CA ASN A 5 -18.04 24.87 3.70
C ASN A 5 -17.14 23.85 3.01
N LYS A 6 -17.49 23.46 1.77
CA LYS A 6 -16.66 22.56 0.98
C LYS A 6 -15.30 23.17 0.64
N VAL A 7 -15.27 24.42 0.20
CA VAL A 7 -14.04 25.16 -0.11
C VAL A 7 -13.15 25.27 1.14
N ALA A 8 -13.74 25.65 2.29
CA ALA A 8 -12.96 25.76 3.54
C ALA A 8 -12.34 24.41 3.96
N VAL A 9 -13.06 23.29 3.80
CA VAL A 9 -12.53 21.95 4.08
C VAL A 9 -11.41 21.58 3.11
N GLU A 10 -11.56 21.93 1.82
CA GLU A 10 -10.54 21.69 0.80
C GLU A 10 -9.24 22.47 1.06
N GLU A 11 -9.36 23.74 1.50
CA GLU A 11 -8.21 24.55 1.90
C GLU A 11 -7.45 23.95 3.10
N ILE A 12 -8.17 23.51 4.12
CA ILE A 12 -7.58 22.90 5.32
C ILE A 12 -6.95 21.56 4.96
N ALA A 13 -7.66 20.69 4.25
CA ALA A 13 -7.17 19.38 3.87
C ALA A 13 -5.96 19.47 2.94
N GLY A 14 -5.99 20.38 1.96
CA GLY A 14 -4.88 20.61 1.03
C GLY A 14 -3.62 21.16 1.69
N ALA A 15 -3.75 21.85 2.83
CA ALA A 15 -2.60 22.34 3.61
C ALA A 15 -1.83 21.23 4.32
N ILE A 16 -2.45 20.06 4.57
CA ILE A 16 -1.85 18.93 5.28
C ILE A 16 -1.56 17.72 4.39
N GLY A 17 -2.08 17.69 3.15
CA GLY A 17 -1.84 16.60 2.21
C GLY A 17 -2.81 16.58 1.04
N GLU A 18 -2.85 15.46 0.36
CA GLU A 18 -3.84 15.20 -0.67
C GLU A 18 -5.14 14.65 -0.05
N PHE A 19 -6.28 14.97 -0.66
CA PHE A 19 -7.58 14.49 -0.21
C PHE A 19 -8.42 14.05 -1.42
N ILE A 20 -9.40 13.21 -1.14
CA ILE A 20 -10.43 12.81 -2.11
C ILE A 20 -11.80 13.02 -1.50
N TRP A 21 -12.75 13.47 -2.32
CA TRP A 21 -14.15 13.45 -1.95
C TRP A 21 -14.77 12.09 -2.26
N LEU A 22 -15.51 11.54 -1.29
CA LEU A 22 -16.35 10.37 -1.51
C LEU A 22 -17.80 10.81 -1.69
N GLU A 23 -18.44 10.33 -2.75
CA GLU A 23 -19.85 10.60 -2.99
C GLU A 23 -20.79 9.83 -2.06
N ASP A 24 -20.29 8.69 -1.53
CA ASP A 24 -21.05 7.75 -0.70
C ASP A 24 -20.29 7.42 0.57
N GLU A 25 -20.89 7.74 1.71
CA GLU A 25 -20.34 7.46 3.04
C GLU A 25 -20.14 5.95 3.28
N SER A 26 -20.92 5.08 2.62
CA SER A 26 -20.75 3.62 2.71
C SER A 26 -19.35 3.14 2.27
N LYS A 27 -18.58 3.98 1.57
CA LYS A 27 -17.19 3.69 1.18
C LYS A 27 -16.16 3.96 2.28
N MET A 28 -16.55 4.61 3.39
CA MET A 28 -15.60 4.98 4.47
C MET A 28 -14.94 3.76 5.13
N ASP A 29 -15.65 2.64 5.24
CA ASP A 29 -15.06 1.40 5.75
C ASP A 29 -13.95 0.86 4.84
N ALA A 30 -14.12 0.99 3.52
CA ALA A 30 -13.08 0.64 2.56
C ALA A 30 -11.87 1.59 2.66
N VAL A 31 -12.10 2.89 2.83
CA VAL A 31 -11.02 3.87 3.05
C VAL A 31 -10.26 3.53 4.33
N THR A 32 -10.95 3.23 5.43
CA THR A 32 -10.34 2.81 6.69
C THR A 32 -9.46 1.55 6.50
N ALA A 33 -9.98 0.55 5.78
CA ALA A 33 -9.24 -0.68 5.52
C ALA A 33 -7.99 -0.48 4.65
N ILE A 34 -8.03 0.42 3.68
CA ILE A 34 -6.93 0.64 2.73
C ILE A 34 -5.98 1.75 3.20
N SER A 35 -6.51 2.94 3.48
CA SER A 35 -5.70 4.11 3.84
C SER A 35 -5.35 4.13 5.33
N GLY A 36 -6.29 3.78 6.21
CA GLY A 36 -6.05 3.73 7.65
C GLY A 36 -5.16 2.56 8.08
N SER A 37 -5.45 1.35 7.60
CA SER A 37 -4.70 0.14 7.95
C SER A 37 -3.47 -0.10 7.03
N GLY A 38 -3.50 0.42 5.82
CA GLY A 38 -2.49 0.20 4.78
C GLY A 38 -1.05 0.48 5.21
N PRO A 39 -0.75 1.58 5.92
CA PRO A 39 0.61 1.84 6.40
C PRO A 39 1.20 0.68 7.20
N ALA A 40 0.39 0.02 8.06
CA ALA A 40 0.83 -1.14 8.81
C ALA A 40 1.17 -2.33 7.91
N TYR A 41 0.44 -2.54 6.81
CA TYR A 41 0.75 -3.59 5.83
C TYR A 41 2.07 -3.33 5.12
N ILE A 42 2.33 -2.06 4.77
CA ILE A 42 3.60 -1.65 4.16
C ILE A 42 4.76 -1.84 5.13
N PHE A 43 4.60 -1.48 6.41
CA PHE A 43 5.63 -1.73 7.43
C PHE A 43 5.88 -3.22 7.64
N TYR A 44 4.83 -4.04 7.66
CA TYR A 44 4.96 -5.49 7.76
C TYR A 44 5.70 -6.09 6.56
N PHE A 45 5.35 -5.66 5.34
CA PHE A 45 6.07 -6.04 4.12
C PHE A 45 7.54 -5.64 4.18
N LEU A 46 7.84 -4.38 4.55
CA LEU A 46 9.21 -3.89 4.65
C LEU A 46 10.02 -4.69 5.67
N ASN A 47 9.44 -4.99 6.83
CA ASN A 47 10.10 -5.82 7.83
C ASN A 47 10.42 -7.23 7.27
N ALA A 48 9.45 -7.88 6.63
CA ALA A 48 9.68 -9.19 6.01
C ALA A 48 10.76 -9.13 4.91
N PHE A 49 10.81 -8.04 4.15
CA PHE A 49 11.82 -7.83 3.11
C PHE A 49 13.22 -7.64 3.70
N ILE A 50 13.34 -6.90 4.82
CA ILE A 50 14.60 -6.74 5.56
C ILE A 50 15.08 -8.10 6.11
N GLU A 51 14.21 -8.87 6.76
CA GLU A 51 14.56 -10.19 7.28
C GLU A 51 14.99 -11.14 6.14
N SER A 52 14.34 -11.09 4.99
CA SER A 52 14.76 -11.86 3.81
C SER A 52 16.15 -11.47 3.33
N ALA A 53 16.49 -10.18 3.34
CA ALA A 53 17.82 -9.69 2.96
C ALA A 53 18.92 -10.18 3.92
N ILE A 54 18.60 -10.26 5.21
CA ILE A 54 19.51 -10.79 6.24
C ILE A 54 19.73 -12.30 6.04
N GLU A 55 18.68 -13.06 5.76
CA GLU A 55 18.77 -14.49 5.44
C GLU A 55 19.63 -14.76 4.18
N LEU A 56 19.66 -13.81 3.24
CA LEU A 56 20.51 -13.85 2.06
C LEU A 56 21.96 -13.41 2.34
N GLY A 57 22.33 -13.09 3.59
CA GLY A 57 23.70 -12.83 4.02
C GLY A 57 24.06 -11.35 4.17
N LEU A 58 23.13 -10.42 4.05
CA LEU A 58 23.40 -9.01 4.33
C LEU A 58 23.40 -8.75 5.84
N SER A 59 24.24 -7.82 6.29
CA SER A 59 24.13 -7.30 7.66
C SER A 59 22.81 -6.54 7.83
N ARG A 60 22.31 -6.44 9.07
CA ARG A 60 21.08 -5.69 9.37
C ARG A 60 21.14 -4.26 8.84
N SER A 61 22.26 -3.55 9.01
CA SER A 61 22.42 -2.17 8.53
C SER A 61 22.34 -2.06 7.01
N GLU A 62 22.93 -3.01 6.28
CA GLU A 62 22.85 -3.06 4.80
C GLU A 62 21.43 -3.38 4.35
N ALA A 63 20.78 -4.37 4.98
CA ALA A 63 19.41 -4.77 4.65
C ALA A 63 18.42 -3.62 4.88
N GLU A 64 18.46 -2.96 6.03
CA GLU A 64 17.60 -1.81 6.34
C GLU A 64 17.77 -0.67 5.32
N LYS A 65 19.02 -0.32 5.00
CA LYS A 65 19.33 0.73 4.03
C LYS A 65 18.85 0.37 2.63
N LEU A 66 19.15 -0.84 2.15
CA LEU A 66 18.78 -1.28 0.80
C LEU A 66 17.26 -1.41 0.65
N CYS A 67 16.60 -2.15 1.56
CA CYS A 67 15.16 -2.37 1.49
C CYS A 67 14.38 -1.06 1.64
N GLY A 68 14.78 -0.20 2.60
CA GLY A 68 14.13 1.10 2.79
C GLY A 68 14.28 2.02 1.56
N LYS A 69 15.46 2.07 0.94
CA LYS A 69 15.66 2.86 -0.28
C LYS A 69 14.97 2.26 -1.50
N THR A 70 14.90 0.94 -1.60
CA THR A 70 14.15 0.25 -2.66
C THR A 70 12.66 0.56 -2.57
N LEU A 71 12.07 0.46 -1.36
CA LEU A 71 10.66 0.80 -1.16
C LEU A 71 10.36 2.27 -1.52
N LEU A 72 11.19 3.20 -1.01
CA LEU A 72 11.01 4.63 -1.28
C LEU A 72 11.14 4.94 -2.77
N GLY A 73 12.16 4.38 -3.45
CA GLY A 73 12.37 4.58 -4.88
C GLY A 73 11.24 4.00 -5.72
N ALA A 74 10.77 2.79 -5.40
CA ALA A 74 9.65 2.16 -6.10
C ALA A 74 8.34 2.96 -5.91
N ALA A 75 8.06 3.42 -4.69
CA ALA A 75 6.89 4.26 -4.41
C ALA A 75 6.95 5.58 -5.20
N HIS A 76 8.11 6.22 -5.25
CA HIS A 76 8.29 7.46 -6.01
C HIS A 76 8.12 7.25 -7.52
N LEU A 77 8.66 6.18 -8.08
CA LEU A 77 8.46 5.85 -9.49
C LEU A 77 7.00 5.52 -9.82
N ALA A 78 6.29 4.88 -8.89
CA ALA A 78 4.89 4.51 -9.09
C ALA A 78 3.92 5.68 -8.92
N SER A 79 4.26 6.72 -8.15
CA SER A 79 3.34 7.81 -7.78
C SER A 79 2.64 8.46 -8.97
N ASP A 80 3.36 8.67 -10.06
CA ASP A 80 2.85 9.30 -11.28
C ASP A 80 2.31 8.29 -12.32
N GLN A 81 2.38 6.99 -12.02
CA GLN A 81 2.10 5.89 -12.96
C GLN A 81 1.24 4.78 -12.34
N LEU A 82 0.38 5.11 -11.36
CA LEU A 82 -0.46 4.12 -10.67
C LEU A 82 -1.43 3.36 -11.59
N ASN A 83 -1.76 3.93 -12.73
CA ASN A 83 -2.59 3.30 -13.76
C ASN A 83 -1.81 2.35 -14.68
N ASP A 84 -0.48 2.28 -14.56
CA ASP A 84 0.40 1.51 -15.45
C ASP A 84 1.44 0.64 -14.70
N LEU A 85 1.07 0.16 -13.50
CA LEU A 85 1.96 -0.65 -12.65
C LEU A 85 2.45 -1.93 -13.32
N GLN A 86 1.68 -2.51 -14.25
CA GLN A 86 2.11 -3.71 -14.99
C GLN A 86 3.32 -3.43 -15.89
N ASN A 87 3.36 -2.29 -16.55
CA ASN A 87 4.52 -1.89 -17.34
C ASN A 87 5.71 -1.51 -16.47
N LEU A 88 5.49 -0.89 -15.29
CA LEU A 88 6.57 -0.69 -14.33
C LEU A 88 7.19 -2.01 -13.86
N ILE A 89 6.37 -3.01 -13.53
CA ILE A 89 6.85 -4.35 -13.18
C ILE A 89 7.64 -4.96 -14.34
N ALA A 90 7.09 -4.91 -15.55
CA ALA A 90 7.76 -5.44 -16.74
C ALA A 90 9.09 -4.74 -17.05
N SER A 91 9.22 -3.45 -16.74
CA SER A 91 10.45 -2.68 -16.97
C SER A 91 11.63 -3.16 -16.12
N VAL A 92 11.37 -3.74 -14.96
CA VAL A 92 12.40 -4.28 -14.05
C VAL A 92 12.50 -5.81 -14.09
N ALA A 93 11.56 -6.50 -14.74
CA ALA A 93 11.49 -7.96 -14.86
C ALA A 93 11.97 -8.42 -16.23
N SER A 94 13.30 -8.47 -16.43
CA SER A 94 13.85 -9.03 -17.67
C SER A 94 13.59 -10.55 -17.76
N LYS A 95 13.32 -11.03 -18.98
CA LYS A 95 13.07 -12.45 -19.27
C LYS A 95 14.27 -13.31 -18.82
N GLY A 96 13.99 -14.32 -18.00
CA GLY A 96 15.01 -15.21 -17.42
C GLY A 96 15.84 -14.55 -16.29
N GLY A 97 15.47 -13.35 -15.85
CA GLY A 97 16.17 -12.62 -14.80
C GLY A 97 15.70 -12.99 -13.38
N THR A 98 16.45 -12.50 -12.38
CA THR A 98 16.18 -12.75 -10.96
C THR A 98 14.83 -12.18 -10.52
N THR A 99 14.41 -11.05 -11.07
CA THR A 99 13.11 -10.43 -10.79
C THR A 99 11.96 -11.31 -11.25
N GLU A 100 12.04 -11.91 -12.43
CA GLU A 100 11.02 -12.82 -12.94
C GLU A 100 10.83 -14.02 -12.01
N GLU A 101 11.92 -14.63 -11.53
CA GLU A 101 11.85 -15.76 -10.60
C GLU A 101 11.26 -15.34 -9.24
N GLY A 102 11.60 -14.17 -8.72
CA GLY A 102 10.99 -13.62 -7.52
C GLY A 102 9.48 -13.40 -7.67
N LEU A 103 9.04 -12.79 -8.77
CA LEU A 103 7.62 -12.56 -9.07
C LEU A 103 6.83 -13.88 -9.17
N LYS A 104 7.39 -14.91 -9.83
CA LYS A 104 6.77 -16.25 -9.88
C LYS A 104 6.51 -16.83 -8.48
N GLN A 105 7.43 -16.61 -7.53
CA GLN A 105 7.23 -17.06 -6.16
C GLN A 105 6.11 -16.29 -5.46
N LEU A 106 6.03 -14.96 -5.63
CA LEU A 106 4.96 -14.14 -5.06
C LEU A 106 3.58 -14.54 -5.62
N GLU A 107 3.50 -14.80 -6.93
CA GLU A 107 2.28 -15.25 -7.60
C GLU A 107 1.86 -16.66 -7.15
N SER A 108 2.79 -17.63 -7.16
CA SER A 108 2.51 -19.01 -6.76
C SER A 108 2.09 -19.13 -5.30
N ASN A 109 2.60 -18.25 -4.43
CA ASN A 109 2.21 -18.13 -3.03
C ASN A 109 1.00 -17.20 -2.81
N LYS A 110 0.35 -16.75 -3.90
CA LYS A 110 -0.94 -16.05 -3.86
C LYS A 110 -0.92 -14.77 -3.03
N LEU A 111 0.11 -13.94 -3.23
CA LEU A 111 0.22 -12.65 -2.53
C LEU A 111 -1.06 -11.80 -2.69
N ASN A 112 -1.65 -11.77 -3.90
CA ASN A 112 -2.87 -11.01 -4.18
C ASN A 112 -4.05 -11.47 -3.33
N GLU A 113 -4.23 -12.80 -3.18
CA GLU A 113 -5.30 -13.34 -2.32
C GLU A 113 -5.05 -13.01 -0.85
N THR A 114 -3.80 -13.00 -0.41
CA THR A 114 -3.41 -12.67 0.97
C THR A 114 -3.72 -11.22 1.29
N LEU A 115 -3.36 -10.29 0.39
CA LEU A 115 -3.68 -8.87 0.54
C LEU A 115 -5.19 -8.61 0.53
N LEU A 116 -5.91 -9.27 -0.37
CA LEU A 116 -7.37 -9.18 -0.41
C LEU A 116 -8.02 -9.65 0.90
N LYS A 117 -7.55 -10.77 1.47
CA LYS A 117 -8.05 -11.29 2.76
C LYS A 117 -7.76 -10.32 3.91
N ALA A 118 -6.56 -9.75 3.97
CA ALA A 118 -6.19 -8.78 4.99
C ALA A 118 -7.06 -7.52 4.91
N SER A 119 -7.21 -6.95 3.72
CA SER A 119 -8.05 -5.76 3.49
C SER A 119 -9.52 -6.02 3.81
N ARG A 120 -10.04 -7.20 3.44
CA ARG A 120 -11.41 -7.60 3.77
C ARG A 120 -11.64 -7.76 5.28
N ALA A 121 -10.68 -8.35 5.99
CA ALA A 121 -10.76 -8.48 7.46
C ALA A 121 -10.80 -7.10 8.14
N ALA A 122 -9.98 -6.16 7.69
CA ALA A 122 -10.00 -4.79 8.19
C ALA A 122 -11.32 -4.07 7.86
N TYR A 123 -11.83 -4.23 6.65
CA TYR A 123 -13.11 -3.68 6.22
C TYR A 123 -14.28 -4.18 7.09
N GLU A 124 -14.38 -5.50 7.31
CA GLU A 124 -15.44 -6.07 8.14
C GLU A 124 -15.30 -5.63 9.62
N LYS A 125 -14.07 -5.47 10.11
CA LYS A 125 -13.85 -4.95 11.45
C LYS A 125 -14.27 -3.48 11.58
N SER A 126 -14.00 -2.66 10.57
CA SER A 126 -14.44 -1.26 10.52
C SER A 126 -15.96 -1.16 10.58
N LYS A 127 -16.68 -1.93 9.75
CA LYS A 127 -18.15 -1.99 9.78
C LYS A 127 -18.70 -2.37 11.13
N LYS A 128 -18.10 -3.39 11.77
CA LYS A 128 -18.53 -3.82 13.10
C LYS A 128 -18.36 -2.70 14.12
N ILE A 129 -17.23 -2.01 14.13
CA ILE A 129 -16.99 -0.86 15.02
C ILE A 129 -18.04 0.22 14.77
N GLY A 130 -18.27 0.62 13.51
CA GLY A 130 -19.28 1.61 13.15
C GLY A 130 -20.68 1.24 13.65
N SER A 131 -21.06 -0.03 13.59
CA SER A 131 -22.36 -0.50 14.09
C SER A 131 -22.51 -0.54 15.62
N GLU A 132 -21.41 -0.51 16.36
CA GLU A 132 -21.41 -0.47 17.82
C GLU A 132 -21.65 0.97 18.36
N PHE A 133 -21.51 2.00 17.49
CA PHE A 133 -21.71 3.41 17.85
C PHE A 133 -23.01 4.03 17.29
N ASN A 134 -23.77 3.28 16.51
CA ASN A 134 -25.11 3.63 16.01
C ASN A 134 -26.18 2.87 16.79
#